data_b303b1d17f672ab5d000609838a963da
#
_entry.id   b303b1d17f672ab5d000609838a963da
#
_cell.length_a   1.000
_cell.length_b   1.000
_cell.length_c   1.000
_cell.angle_alpha   90.00
_cell.angle_beta   90.00
_cell.angle_gamma   90.00
#
_symmetry.space_group_name_H-M   'P 1'
#
loop_
_entity.id
_entity.type
_entity.pdbx_description
1 polymer ?
#
loop_
_entity_poly.entity_id
_entity_poly.type
_entity_poly.pdbx_seq_one_letter_code
_entity_poly.pdbx_strand_id
1 'polypeptide(L)'
;IGKLRWGNTVASAGWSYVMNHKMFSNISAYYTRYNSSIRRIEENQTGKKDDEEYKKSKRNTSTENGINDLGFRMNFDYLPAPAHHVRFGSNYIYHHFRPEYTQNEVTGGYEKLEVKDVKETLSANELAVYAEDDWTVNHFIRLNAGIRFSLYNVRQKTYTSLEPRISSRFLVNPHLSLKVSYARMSQYIHQINESYMSLPTDTWMPVSKKLRPLVSDQVSAGAYYNLHNDYSFSVEGYYKWMNHILDYKDGYNFLPSFIGWEDKLAQGKGWSYGVELIARKETGRVTGWLGYGLMWADRQFAEINDGKRFPAKFDNRHKLNVVANWKLSDKVELTGSWTFMTGNRLTASFENYEDLGQAHFPSDVAPIPPFMNTPGGLEYFTERNNFRLPAYHRLDLGINIYRPKKNGRMGIWNVSIYNVY
;
A
#
# COMPACT_ATOMS: atom_id res chain seq x y z
N ILE A 1 17.35 7.97 21.57
CA ILE A 1 16.16 7.13 21.83
C ILE A 1 15.12 7.45 20.78
N GLY A 2 14.64 6.41 20.08
CA GLY A 2 13.58 6.55 19.07
C GLY A 2 12.23 6.07 19.62
N LYS A 3 11.16 6.78 19.30
CA LYS A 3 9.78 6.37 19.62
C LYS A 3 8.92 6.51 18.37
N LEU A 4 8.28 5.40 17.96
CA LEU A 4 7.35 5.37 16.86
C LEU A 4 5.93 5.16 17.41
N ARG A 5 4.98 5.93 16.90
CA ARG A 5 3.55 5.77 17.17
C ARG A 5 2.77 5.89 15.87
N TRP A 6 1.79 5.05 15.69
CA TRP A 6 0.82 5.18 14.59
C TRP A 6 -0.56 4.72 15.06
N GLY A 7 -1.59 5.17 14.38
CA GLY A 7 -2.95 4.75 14.70
C GLY A 7 -3.97 5.23 13.68
N ASN A 8 -5.08 4.52 13.65
CA ASN A 8 -6.24 4.83 12.83
C ASN A 8 -7.46 5.06 13.71
N THR A 9 -8.30 6.00 13.30
CA THR A 9 -9.64 6.20 13.85
C THR A 9 -10.63 6.19 12.70
N VAL A 10 -11.70 5.41 12.81
CA VAL A 10 -12.76 5.35 11.79
C VAL A 10 -14.10 5.45 12.51
N ALA A 11 -14.94 6.35 12.01
CA ALA A 11 -16.35 6.45 12.40
C ALA A 11 -17.19 6.52 11.14
N SER A 12 -18.29 5.77 11.06
CA SER A 12 -19.17 5.80 9.92
C SER A 12 -20.63 5.63 10.36
N ALA A 13 -21.51 6.29 9.62
CA ALA A 13 -22.95 6.10 9.70
C ALA A 13 -23.48 5.80 8.29
N GLY A 14 -24.32 4.80 8.18
CA GLY A 14 -24.93 4.37 6.92
C GLY A 14 -26.43 4.23 7.04
N TRP A 15 -27.11 4.61 5.97
CA TRP A 15 -28.55 4.45 5.83
C TRP A 15 -28.86 3.76 4.51
N SER A 16 -29.57 2.64 4.62
CA SER A 16 -30.01 1.84 3.48
C SER A 16 -31.50 1.99 3.33
N TYR A 17 -31.95 2.31 2.13
CA TYR A 17 -33.39 2.53 1.88
C TYR A 17 -33.82 1.85 0.59
N VAL A 18 -34.91 1.08 0.68
CA VAL A 18 -35.58 0.46 -0.47
C VAL A 18 -36.58 1.48 -1.01
N MET A 19 -36.24 2.15 -2.10
CA MET A 19 -37.08 3.17 -2.72
C MET A 19 -38.33 2.55 -3.37
N ASN A 20 -38.14 1.43 -4.05
CA ASN A 20 -39.19 0.58 -4.61
C ASN A 20 -38.61 -0.81 -4.93
N HIS A 21 -39.42 -1.72 -5.49
CA HIS A 21 -39.01 -3.11 -5.82
C HIS A 21 -37.91 -3.22 -6.90
N LYS A 22 -37.50 -2.13 -7.54
CA LYS A 22 -36.43 -2.08 -8.55
C LYS A 22 -35.27 -1.20 -8.15
N MET A 23 -35.40 -0.39 -7.10
CA MET A 23 -34.40 0.60 -6.76
C MET A 23 -34.10 0.60 -5.26
N PHE A 24 -32.82 0.45 -4.96
CA PHE A 24 -32.27 0.43 -3.63
C PHE A 24 -31.20 1.51 -3.51
N SER A 25 -31.10 2.16 -2.36
CA SER A 25 -30.07 3.18 -2.11
C SER A 25 -29.29 2.91 -0.83
N ASN A 26 -28.01 3.20 -0.87
CA ASN A 26 -27.10 3.23 0.26
C ASN A 26 -26.45 4.60 0.37
N ILE A 27 -26.68 5.28 1.46
CA ILE A 27 -26.08 6.58 1.76
C ILE A 27 -25.19 6.41 2.98
N SER A 28 -23.99 6.91 2.94
CA SER A 28 -23.07 6.83 4.09
C SER A 28 -22.24 8.11 4.23
N ALA A 29 -22.03 8.49 5.49
CA ALA A 29 -21.05 9.49 5.87
C ALA A 29 -19.97 8.83 6.75
N TYR A 30 -18.73 9.21 6.58
CA TYR A 30 -17.63 8.64 7.33
C TYR A 30 -16.54 9.66 7.63
N TYR A 31 -15.88 9.44 8.74
CA TYR A 31 -14.67 10.13 9.13
C TYR A 31 -13.56 9.11 9.32
N THR A 32 -12.41 9.38 8.72
CA THR A 32 -11.20 8.57 8.94
C THR A 32 -10.02 9.46 9.32
N ARG A 33 -9.20 8.96 10.20
CA ARG A 33 -7.96 9.61 10.60
C ARG A 33 -6.85 8.58 10.67
N TYR A 34 -5.77 8.83 9.96
CA TYR A 34 -4.49 8.17 10.14
C TYR A 34 -3.49 9.17 10.67
N ASN A 35 -2.68 8.76 11.63
CA ASN A 35 -1.56 9.54 12.12
C ASN A 35 -0.39 8.64 12.44
N SER A 36 0.80 9.03 11.99
CA SER A 36 2.07 8.43 12.40
C SER A 36 2.99 9.50 12.96
N SER A 37 3.77 9.18 13.99
CA SER A 37 4.76 10.09 14.55
C SER A 37 6.02 9.36 14.92
N ILE A 38 7.15 9.95 14.56
CA ILE A 38 8.49 9.52 14.93
C ILE A 38 9.08 10.59 15.83
N ARG A 39 9.45 10.19 17.03
CA ARG A 39 10.15 11.06 17.97
C ARG A 39 11.57 10.54 18.17
N ARG A 40 12.55 11.39 17.88
CA ARG A 40 13.98 11.13 18.08
C ARG A 40 14.52 12.03 19.16
N ILE A 41 15.17 11.45 20.16
CA ILE A 41 15.84 12.18 21.23
C ILE A 41 17.32 11.88 21.13
N GLU A 42 18.10 12.90 20.88
CA GLU A 42 19.57 12.86 20.84
C GLU A 42 20.10 13.62 22.04
N GLU A 43 20.96 12.99 22.81
CA GLU A 43 21.67 13.63 23.91
C GLU A 43 23.17 13.60 23.55
N ASN A 44 23.74 14.77 23.38
CA ASN A 44 25.18 14.94 23.12
C ASN A 44 25.84 15.46 24.41
N GLN A 45 26.96 14.83 24.77
CA GLN A 45 27.78 15.23 25.91
C GLN A 45 29.19 15.48 25.39
N THR A 46 29.74 16.65 25.72
CA THR A 46 31.10 17.05 25.35
C THR A 46 31.86 17.37 26.65
N GLY A 47 33.05 16.82 26.83
CA GLY A 47 33.86 16.92 28.06
C GLY A 47 33.53 15.81 29.08
N LYS A 48 34.38 15.68 30.11
CA LYS A 48 34.13 14.79 31.26
C LYS A 48 33.24 15.50 32.26
N LYS A 49 32.42 14.76 32.98
CA LYS A 49 31.38 15.29 33.90
C LYS A 49 31.90 16.23 34.97
N ASP A 50 33.19 16.14 35.31
CA ASP A 50 33.86 16.94 36.33
C ASP A 50 34.72 18.10 35.76
N ASP A 51 34.72 18.30 34.42
CA ASP A 51 35.45 19.37 33.75
C ASP A 51 34.56 20.64 33.67
N GLU A 52 35.15 21.84 33.83
CA GLU A 52 34.47 23.13 33.64
C GLU A 52 33.88 23.30 32.23
N GLU A 53 34.38 22.53 31.26
CA GLU A 53 33.89 22.51 29.86
C GLU A 53 32.81 21.46 29.59
N TYR A 54 32.27 20.78 30.63
CA TYR A 54 31.22 19.80 30.46
C TYR A 54 29.95 20.43 29.89
N LYS A 55 29.53 20.03 28.71
CA LYS A 55 28.32 20.50 28.04
C LYS A 55 27.40 19.33 27.73
N LYS A 56 26.15 19.45 28.10
CA LYS A 56 25.10 18.52 27.77
C LYS A 56 24.07 19.23 26.90
N SER A 57 23.85 18.77 25.69
CA SER A 57 22.74 19.24 24.85
C SER A 57 21.79 18.10 24.54
N LYS A 58 20.51 18.41 24.53
CA LYS A 58 19.45 17.47 24.19
C LYS A 58 18.62 18.03 23.06
N ARG A 59 18.54 17.28 21.97
CA ARG A 59 17.69 17.58 20.82
C ARG A 59 16.52 16.60 20.80
N ASN A 60 15.31 17.13 20.75
CA ASN A 60 14.08 16.37 20.63
C ASN A 60 13.42 16.74 19.30
N THR A 61 13.43 15.83 18.34
CA THR A 61 12.79 16.01 17.04
C THR A 61 11.56 15.12 16.96
N SER A 62 10.40 15.69 16.67
CA SER A 62 9.17 14.97 16.44
C SER A 62 8.67 15.24 15.02
N THR A 63 8.57 14.19 14.21
CA THR A 63 8.03 14.27 12.84
C THR A 63 6.70 13.54 12.81
N GLU A 64 5.68 14.21 12.29
CA GLU A 64 4.34 13.66 12.14
C GLU A 64 3.94 13.64 10.67
N ASN A 65 3.29 12.57 10.26
CA ASN A 65 2.61 12.44 8.97
C ASN A 65 1.17 11.96 9.23
N GLY A 66 0.20 12.52 8.52
CA GLY A 66 -1.18 12.14 8.76
C GLY A 66 -2.16 12.61 7.70
N ILE A 67 -3.30 11.94 7.69
CA ILE A 67 -4.44 12.28 6.85
C ILE A 67 -5.73 12.16 7.67
N ASN A 68 -6.59 13.16 7.53
CA ASN A 68 -7.96 13.15 8.05
C ASN A 68 -8.91 13.33 6.88
N ASP A 69 -9.87 12.43 6.74
CA ASP A 69 -10.86 12.46 5.69
C ASP A 69 -12.28 12.58 6.28
N LEU A 70 -13.09 13.41 5.66
CA LEU A 70 -14.53 13.47 5.87
C LEU A 70 -15.19 13.13 4.53
N GLY A 71 -15.90 12.02 4.47
CA GLY A 71 -16.47 11.51 3.24
C GLY A 71 -17.98 11.34 3.30
N PHE A 72 -18.61 11.55 2.15
CA PHE A 72 -20.02 11.30 1.92
C PHE A 72 -20.18 10.50 0.63
N ARG A 73 -20.96 9.41 0.69
CA ARG A 73 -21.16 8.51 -0.45
C ARG A 73 -22.64 8.20 -0.61
N MET A 74 -23.12 8.25 -1.86
CA MET A 74 -24.42 7.79 -2.28
C MET A 74 -24.27 6.73 -3.37
N ASN A 75 -24.88 5.58 -3.18
CA ASN A 75 -24.90 4.50 -4.16
C ASN A 75 -26.35 4.08 -4.39
N PHE A 76 -26.66 3.79 -5.63
CA PHE A 76 -27.96 3.32 -6.07
C PHE A 76 -27.77 2.04 -6.87
N ASP A 77 -28.58 1.04 -6.54
CA ASP A 77 -28.76 -0.20 -7.28
C ASP A 77 -30.12 -0.14 -7.96
N TYR A 78 -30.15 -0.28 -9.27
CA TYR A 78 -31.35 -0.20 -10.09
C TYR A 78 -31.48 -1.42 -10.99
N LEU A 79 -32.62 -2.10 -10.90
CA LEU A 79 -32.96 -3.31 -11.65
C LEU A 79 -34.08 -2.99 -12.65
N PRO A 80 -33.80 -2.32 -13.78
CA PRO A 80 -34.84 -1.94 -14.75
C PRO A 80 -35.48 -3.14 -15.37
N ALA A 81 -34.75 -4.19 -15.66
CA ALA A 81 -35.15 -5.45 -16.23
C ALA A 81 -34.31 -6.60 -15.68
N PRO A 82 -34.75 -7.87 -15.77
CA PRO A 82 -33.98 -9.03 -15.27
C PRO A 82 -32.57 -9.19 -15.87
N ALA A 83 -32.34 -8.65 -17.07
CA ALA A 83 -31.05 -8.73 -17.75
C ALA A 83 -30.08 -7.61 -17.34
N HIS A 84 -30.52 -6.56 -16.63
CA HIS A 84 -29.73 -5.38 -16.34
C HIS A 84 -29.68 -5.12 -14.82
N HIS A 85 -28.49 -4.92 -14.30
CA HIS A 85 -28.26 -4.43 -12.96
C HIS A 85 -27.39 -3.17 -13.03
N VAL A 86 -28.06 -2.03 -13.03
CA VAL A 86 -27.39 -0.71 -13.14
C VAL A 86 -27.02 -0.23 -11.74
N ARG A 87 -25.77 0.14 -11.57
CA ARG A 87 -25.26 0.78 -10.35
C ARG A 87 -24.72 2.16 -10.69
N PHE A 88 -25.11 3.15 -9.95
CA PHE A 88 -24.61 4.50 -10.11
C PHE A 88 -24.52 5.22 -8.77
N GLY A 89 -23.72 6.26 -8.71
CA GLY A 89 -23.54 6.96 -7.46
C GLY A 89 -22.55 8.08 -7.52
N SER A 90 -22.33 8.67 -6.35
CA SER A 90 -21.34 9.72 -6.14
C SER A 90 -20.60 9.51 -4.84
N ASN A 91 -19.38 10.02 -4.81
CA ASN A 91 -18.53 10.05 -3.62
C ASN A 91 -17.85 11.42 -3.53
N TYR A 92 -17.99 12.06 -2.39
CA TYR A 92 -17.28 13.29 -2.07
C TYR A 92 -16.41 13.07 -0.84
N ILE A 93 -15.14 13.53 -0.89
CA ILE A 93 -14.22 13.44 0.23
C ILE A 93 -13.50 14.79 0.39
N TYR A 94 -13.57 15.32 1.59
CA TYR A 94 -12.69 16.40 2.03
C TYR A 94 -11.50 15.79 2.74
N HIS A 95 -10.30 16.05 2.23
CA HIS A 95 -9.02 15.59 2.76
C HIS A 95 -8.31 16.73 3.48
N HIS A 96 -7.71 16.41 4.63
CA HIS A 96 -6.78 17.29 5.32
C HIS A 96 -5.49 16.53 5.62
N PHE A 97 -4.41 16.91 4.95
CA PHE A 97 -3.11 16.27 5.03
C PHE A 97 -2.13 17.06 5.90
N ARG A 98 -1.26 16.32 6.55
CA ARG A 98 -0.02 16.79 7.16
C ARG A 98 1.12 15.99 6.57
N PRO A 99 1.59 16.33 5.35
CA PRO A 99 2.62 15.54 4.65
C PRO A 99 3.97 15.58 5.37
N GLU A 100 4.31 16.72 5.97
CA GLU A 100 5.52 16.90 6.76
C GLU A 100 5.23 17.91 7.87
N TYR A 101 5.21 17.42 9.10
CA TYR A 101 5.02 18.26 10.27
C TYR A 101 6.13 17.93 11.28
N THR A 102 7.13 18.82 11.39
CA THR A 102 8.29 18.59 12.24
C THR A 102 8.40 19.67 13.28
N GLN A 103 8.58 19.25 14.53
CA GLN A 103 8.87 20.11 15.67
C GLN A 103 10.25 19.75 16.23
N ASN A 104 11.06 20.77 16.47
CA ASN A 104 12.38 20.64 17.05
C ASN A 104 12.47 21.44 18.33
N GLU A 105 12.92 20.79 19.38
CA GLU A 105 13.20 21.38 20.68
C GLU A 105 14.65 21.09 21.06
N VAL A 106 15.44 22.13 21.29
CA VAL A 106 16.83 22.00 21.70
C VAL A 106 16.98 22.62 23.08
N THR A 107 17.48 21.84 24.04
CA THR A 107 17.74 22.28 25.41
C THR A 107 19.21 22.06 25.77
N GLY A 108 19.85 23.09 26.34
CA GLY A 108 21.28 23.06 26.70
C GLY A 108 22.23 23.44 25.55
N GLY A 109 23.42 23.90 25.84
CA GLY A 109 24.43 24.39 24.91
C GLY A 109 24.49 25.91 24.79
N TYR A 110 25.60 26.44 24.20
CA TYR A 110 25.85 27.89 24.14
C TYR A 110 25.06 28.61 23.04
N GLU A 111 24.51 27.91 22.11
CA GLU A 111 23.67 28.51 21.05
C GLU A 111 22.30 27.87 21.04
N LYS A 112 21.30 28.71 21.17
CA LYS A 112 19.92 28.38 20.84
C LYS A 112 19.81 28.25 19.31
N LEU A 113 20.20 27.08 18.78
CA LEU A 113 19.94 26.77 17.38
C LEU A 113 18.42 26.74 17.21
N GLU A 114 17.86 27.82 16.68
CA GLU A 114 16.47 27.85 16.21
C GLU A 114 16.37 26.94 14.98
N VAL A 115 16.14 25.66 15.22
CA VAL A 115 15.77 24.76 14.14
C VAL A 115 14.32 25.04 13.82
N LYS A 116 14.08 25.62 12.65
CA LYS A 116 12.76 26.03 12.19
C LYS A 116 11.81 24.83 12.15
N ASP A 117 10.69 24.95 12.85
CA ASP A 117 9.60 23.99 12.73
C ASP A 117 9.01 24.01 11.31
N VAL A 118 8.85 22.84 10.73
CA VAL A 118 8.13 22.67 9.46
C VAL A 118 6.70 22.27 9.80
N LYS A 119 5.73 23.12 9.43
CA LYS A 119 4.30 22.89 9.70
C LYS A 119 3.50 23.00 8.42
N GLU A 120 3.72 22.07 7.50
CA GLU A 120 2.99 22.10 6.25
C GLU A 120 1.68 21.31 6.37
N THR A 121 0.59 21.97 5.99
CA THR A 121 -0.73 21.37 5.88
C THR A 121 -1.31 21.60 4.50
N LEU A 122 -2.09 20.65 4.02
CA LEU A 122 -2.70 20.72 2.70
C LEU A 122 -4.11 20.16 2.80
N SER A 123 -5.07 20.88 2.21
CA SER A 123 -6.45 20.40 2.08
C SER A 123 -6.80 20.18 0.62
N ALA A 124 -7.61 19.18 0.36
CA ALA A 124 -8.09 18.86 -0.99
C ALA A 124 -9.55 18.38 -0.95
N ASN A 125 -10.22 18.53 -2.08
CA ASN A 125 -11.57 18.03 -2.30
C ASN A 125 -11.53 17.02 -3.44
N GLU A 126 -12.10 15.85 -3.22
CA GLU A 126 -12.30 14.81 -4.22
C GLU A 126 -13.79 14.60 -4.43
N LEU A 127 -14.24 14.73 -5.68
CA LEU A 127 -15.60 14.39 -6.11
C LEU A 127 -15.52 13.33 -7.19
N ALA A 128 -16.33 12.30 -7.09
CA ALA A 128 -16.46 11.31 -8.15
C ALA A 128 -17.93 10.96 -8.36
N VAL A 129 -18.28 10.74 -9.62
CA VAL A 129 -19.57 10.18 -10.04
C VAL A 129 -19.30 8.98 -10.94
N TYR A 130 -20.15 7.97 -10.85
CA TYR A 130 -19.99 6.77 -11.65
C TYR A 130 -21.34 6.17 -12.04
N ALA A 131 -21.31 5.42 -13.14
CA ALA A 131 -22.40 4.55 -13.57
C ALA A 131 -21.83 3.30 -14.20
N GLU A 132 -22.42 2.16 -13.92
CA GLU A 132 -22.07 0.87 -14.52
C GLU A 132 -23.30 -0.01 -14.69
N ASP A 133 -23.32 -0.85 -15.70
CA ASP A 133 -24.35 -1.86 -15.96
C ASP A 133 -23.74 -3.25 -16.01
N ASP A 134 -24.30 -4.15 -15.23
CA ASP A 134 -24.02 -5.58 -15.31
C ASP A 134 -25.13 -6.24 -16.15
N TRP A 135 -24.83 -6.41 -17.45
CA TRP A 135 -25.77 -6.85 -18.45
C TRP A 135 -25.61 -8.33 -18.77
N THR A 136 -26.65 -9.11 -18.52
CA THR A 136 -26.77 -10.50 -19.01
C THR A 136 -27.26 -10.46 -20.45
N VAL A 137 -26.32 -10.39 -21.41
CA VAL A 137 -26.62 -10.28 -22.85
C VAL A 137 -27.39 -11.51 -23.32
N ASN A 138 -26.95 -12.70 -22.92
CA ASN A 138 -27.61 -13.98 -23.13
C ASN A 138 -27.04 -15.02 -22.15
N HIS A 139 -27.44 -16.29 -22.29
CA HIS A 139 -26.97 -17.38 -21.43
C HIS A 139 -25.43 -17.55 -21.44
N PHE A 140 -24.76 -17.23 -22.54
CA PHE A 140 -23.32 -17.44 -22.72
C PHE A 140 -22.49 -16.20 -22.36
N ILE A 141 -23.06 -15.00 -22.46
CA ILE A 141 -22.33 -13.73 -22.37
C ILE A 141 -22.92 -12.86 -21.28
N ARG A 142 -22.09 -12.45 -20.35
CA ARG A 142 -22.37 -11.40 -19.37
C ARG A 142 -21.33 -10.29 -19.53
N LEU A 143 -21.78 -9.06 -19.66
CA LEU A 143 -20.97 -7.87 -19.85
C LEU A 143 -21.17 -6.93 -18.65
N ASN A 144 -20.09 -6.47 -18.05
CA ASN A 144 -20.10 -5.35 -17.13
C ASN A 144 -19.37 -4.17 -17.77
N ALA A 145 -20.03 -3.05 -17.95
CA ALA A 145 -19.45 -1.84 -18.51
C ALA A 145 -19.77 -0.65 -17.62
N GLY A 146 -18.79 0.16 -17.33
CA GLY A 146 -18.94 1.30 -16.45
C GLY A 146 -17.96 2.43 -16.75
N ILE A 147 -18.29 3.60 -16.24
CA ILE A 147 -17.49 4.79 -16.33
C ILE A 147 -17.53 5.53 -15.01
N ARG A 148 -16.39 6.01 -14.57
CA ARG A 148 -16.26 6.91 -13.43
C ARG A 148 -15.59 8.21 -13.90
N PHE A 149 -16.16 9.31 -13.53
CA PHE A 149 -15.52 10.63 -13.64
C PHE A 149 -15.13 11.09 -12.25
N SER A 150 -13.88 11.53 -12.09
CA SER A 150 -13.39 12.07 -10.84
C SER A 150 -12.76 13.44 -11.03
N LEU A 151 -12.92 14.27 -10.02
CA LEU A 151 -12.37 15.62 -9.90
C LEU A 151 -11.64 15.73 -8.57
N TYR A 152 -10.40 16.16 -8.62
CA TYR A 152 -9.60 16.41 -7.44
C TYR A 152 -9.08 17.84 -7.45
N ASN A 153 -9.46 18.62 -6.45
CA ASN A 153 -9.04 20.00 -6.30
C ASN A 153 -8.13 20.16 -5.09
N VAL A 154 -6.92 20.65 -5.33
CA VAL A 154 -5.90 20.88 -4.33
C VAL A 154 -5.25 22.23 -4.52
N ARG A 155 -5.29 23.11 -3.51
CA ARG A 155 -4.84 24.50 -3.60
C ARG A 155 -5.52 25.18 -4.81
N GLN A 156 -4.74 25.60 -5.81
CA GLN A 156 -5.23 26.28 -7.03
C GLN A 156 -5.19 25.36 -8.26
N LYS A 157 -5.07 24.04 -8.08
CA LYS A 157 -4.97 23.06 -9.16
C LYS A 157 -6.12 22.08 -9.10
N THR A 158 -6.79 21.90 -10.23
CA THR A 158 -7.83 20.89 -10.40
C THR A 158 -7.36 19.85 -11.39
N TYR A 159 -7.50 18.58 -11.02
CA TYR A 159 -7.27 17.41 -11.86
C TYR A 159 -8.60 16.72 -12.12
N THR A 160 -8.79 16.26 -13.34
CA THR A 160 -9.96 15.47 -13.74
C THR A 160 -9.50 14.16 -14.34
N SER A 161 -10.27 13.12 -14.13
CA SER A 161 -10.00 11.79 -14.72
C SER A 161 -11.28 11.15 -15.21
N LEU A 162 -11.18 10.47 -16.35
CA LEU A 162 -12.20 9.60 -16.89
C LEU A 162 -11.69 8.16 -16.79
N GLU A 163 -12.43 7.31 -16.10
CA GLU A 163 -12.01 5.98 -15.69
C GLU A 163 -12.99 4.91 -16.21
N PRO A 164 -12.90 4.58 -17.54
CA PRO A 164 -13.69 3.50 -18.11
C PRO A 164 -13.26 2.13 -17.55
N ARG A 165 -14.23 1.24 -17.41
CA ARG A 165 -14.04 -0.17 -17.08
C ARG A 165 -14.98 -1.04 -17.87
N ILE A 166 -14.47 -2.16 -18.35
CA ILE A 166 -15.26 -3.14 -19.07
C ILE A 166 -14.75 -4.55 -18.72
N SER A 167 -15.66 -5.44 -18.45
CA SER A 167 -15.33 -6.85 -18.30
C SER A 167 -16.41 -7.72 -18.92
N SER A 168 -16.00 -8.84 -19.49
CA SER A 168 -16.91 -9.80 -20.10
C SER A 168 -16.59 -11.21 -19.63
N ARG A 169 -17.65 -11.97 -19.36
CA ARG A 169 -17.60 -13.41 -19.10
C ARG A 169 -18.26 -14.15 -20.27
N PHE A 170 -17.54 -15.10 -20.82
CA PHE A 170 -18.01 -16.02 -21.86
C PHE A 170 -18.12 -17.42 -21.26
N LEU A 171 -19.31 -17.95 -21.20
CA LEU A 171 -19.56 -19.32 -20.78
C LEU A 171 -19.40 -20.23 -22.00
N VAL A 172 -18.28 -20.94 -22.09
CA VAL A 172 -17.97 -21.84 -23.22
C VAL A 172 -18.80 -23.12 -23.12
N ASN A 173 -18.93 -23.66 -21.90
CA ASN A 173 -19.79 -24.76 -21.56
C ASN A 173 -20.12 -24.69 -20.04
N PRO A 174 -20.97 -25.56 -19.47
CA PRO A 174 -21.34 -25.51 -18.05
C PRO A 174 -20.17 -25.55 -17.06
N HIS A 175 -19.02 -26.03 -17.50
CA HIS A 175 -17.83 -26.19 -16.66
C HIS A 175 -16.75 -25.13 -16.93
N LEU A 176 -16.70 -24.53 -18.12
CA LEU A 176 -15.65 -23.61 -18.54
C LEU A 176 -16.18 -22.22 -18.83
N SER A 177 -15.64 -21.21 -18.18
CA SER A 177 -15.85 -19.82 -18.51
C SER A 177 -14.54 -19.08 -18.74
N LEU A 178 -14.54 -18.18 -19.71
CA LEU A 178 -13.46 -17.24 -19.99
C LEU A 178 -13.88 -15.85 -19.51
N LYS A 179 -12.92 -15.09 -19.00
CA LYS A 179 -13.14 -13.69 -18.61
C LYS A 179 -12.05 -12.83 -19.20
N VAL A 180 -12.43 -11.63 -19.63
CA VAL A 180 -11.50 -10.58 -20.04
C VAL A 180 -11.93 -9.28 -19.38
N SER A 181 -10.97 -8.42 -19.03
CA SER A 181 -11.28 -7.14 -18.45
C SER A 181 -10.24 -6.07 -18.82
N TYR A 182 -10.72 -4.83 -18.81
CA TYR A 182 -9.91 -3.63 -18.85
C TYR A 182 -10.44 -2.64 -17.84
N ALA A 183 -9.54 -1.95 -17.14
CA ALA A 183 -9.88 -0.86 -16.23
C ALA A 183 -8.82 0.23 -16.25
N ARG A 184 -9.27 1.48 -16.34
CA ARG A 184 -8.47 2.68 -16.03
C ARG A 184 -8.81 3.18 -14.64
N MET A 185 -7.80 3.58 -13.88
CA MET A 185 -7.94 4.07 -12.51
C MET A 185 -7.02 5.28 -12.29
N SER A 186 -7.47 6.24 -11.50
CA SER A 186 -6.67 7.37 -11.03
C SER A 186 -6.55 7.35 -9.52
N GLN A 187 -5.38 7.75 -9.01
CA GLN A 187 -5.11 7.81 -7.58
C GLN A 187 -4.51 9.17 -7.23
N TYR A 188 -5.10 9.81 -6.21
CA TYR A 188 -4.75 11.17 -5.78
C TYR A 188 -3.95 11.20 -4.48
N ILE A 189 -3.86 10.08 -3.78
CA ILE A 189 -3.14 9.92 -2.53
C ILE A 189 -2.20 8.75 -2.67
N HIS A 190 -0.92 8.96 -2.37
CA HIS A 190 0.13 7.96 -2.52
C HIS A 190 0.70 7.57 -1.17
N GLN A 191 0.89 6.29 -0.96
CA GLN A 191 1.71 5.77 0.12
C GLN A 191 3.12 5.54 -0.43
N ILE A 192 4.09 6.25 0.11
CA ILE A 192 5.48 6.16 -0.33
C ILE A 192 6.26 5.35 0.67
N ASN A 193 6.89 4.29 0.17
CA ASN A 193 7.72 3.38 0.95
C ASN A 193 9.19 3.73 0.77
N GLU A 194 9.93 3.77 1.85
CA GLU A 194 11.37 3.95 1.78
C GLU A 194 12.05 2.63 1.36
N SER A 195 12.96 2.73 0.39
CA SER A 195 13.67 1.54 -0.14
C SER A 195 14.79 1.04 0.76
N TYR A 196 15.33 1.90 1.63
CA TYR A 196 16.46 1.58 2.50
C TYR A 196 16.06 0.97 3.84
N MET A 197 14.83 1.23 4.31
CA MET A 197 14.34 0.73 5.59
C MET A 197 12.91 0.19 5.45
N SER A 198 12.62 -0.90 6.15
CA SER A 198 11.28 -1.47 6.20
C SER A 198 10.60 -1.09 7.52
N LEU A 199 10.46 0.22 7.77
CA LEU A 199 9.71 0.70 8.92
C LEU A 199 8.22 0.81 8.56
N PRO A 200 7.31 0.60 9.51
CA PRO A 200 5.87 0.83 9.31
C PRO A 200 5.51 2.33 9.27
N THR A 201 6.40 3.14 8.74
CA THR A 201 6.35 4.61 8.68
C THR A 201 6.18 5.12 7.27
N ASP A 202 5.53 4.32 6.42
CA ASP A 202 5.16 4.77 5.09
C ASP A 202 4.39 6.09 5.19
N THR A 203 4.83 7.07 4.41
CA THR A 203 4.24 8.40 4.44
C THR A 203 3.14 8.52 3.40
N TRP A 204 2.03 9.13 3.79
CA TRP A 204 0.93 9.44 2.90
C TRP A 204 1.14 10.81 2.28
N MET A 205 1.33 10.84 0.97
CA MET A 205 1.59 12.05 0.19
C MET A 205 0.44 12.33 -0.77
N PRO A 206 -0.18 13.52 -0.73
CA PRO A 206 -1.21 13.89 -1.68
C PRO A 206 -0.62 14.31 -3.02
N VAL A 207 -1.45 14.28 -4.05
CA VAL A 207 -1.22 15.02 -5.29
C VAL A 207 -1.20 16.51 -4.99
N SER A 208 -0.36 17.24 -5.69
CA SER A 208 -0.18 18.68 -5.49
C SER A 208 -0.09 19.43 -6.84
N LYS A 209 0.27 20.70 -6.84
CA LYS A 209 0.50 21.43 -8.08
C LYS A 209 1.67 20.87 -8.90
N LYS A 210 2.72 20.35 -8.21
CA LYS A 210 3.92 19.78 -8.84
C LYS A 210 3.76 18.29 -9.15
N LEU A 211 3.03 17.56 -8.31
CA LEU A 211 2.88 16.11 -8.39
C LEU A 211 1.53 15.75 -9.00
N ARG A 212 1.55 15.11 -10.17
CA ARG A 212 0.35 14.71 -10.90
C ARG A 212 -0.26 13.43 -10.33
N PRO A 213 -1.58 13.19 -10.53
CA PRO A 213 -2.22 11.92 -10.16
C PRO A 213 -1.56 10.74 -10.84
N LEU A 214 -1.43 9.62 -10.12
CA LEU A 214 -1.11 8.35 -10.72
C LEU A 214 -2.30 7.91 -11.60
N VAL A 215 -2.00 7.51 -12.82
CA VAL A 215 -2.97 6.88 -13.72
C VAL A 215 -2.48 5.50 -14.06
N SER A 216 -3.34 4.51 -13.90
CA SER A 216 -3.04 3.14 -14.26
C SER A 216 -4.09 2.55 -15.18
N ASP A 217 -3.63 1.79 -16.16
CA ASP A 217 -4.43 0.98 -17.05
C ASP A 217 -4.07 -0.49 -16.82
N GLN A 218 -5.08 -1.35 -16.75
CA GLN A 218 -4.88 -2.77 -16.54
C GLN A 218 -5.76 -3.56 -17.50
N VAL A 219 -5.17 -4.59 -18.10
CA VAL A 219 -5.89 -5.64 -18.83
C VAL A 219 -5.69 -6.96 -18.11
N SER A 220 -6.73 -7.80 -18.06
CA SER A 220 -6.60 -9.19 -17.62
C SER A 220 -7.43 -10.14 -18.48
N ALA A 221 -6.97 -11.39 -18.53
CA ALA A 221 -7.69 -12.48 -19.17
C ALA A 221 -7.49 -13.76 -18.36
N GLY A 222 -8.57 -14.54 -18.21
CA GLY A 222 -8.51 -15.75 -17.41
C GLY A 222 -9.50 -16.82 -17.87
N ALA A 223 -9.19 -18.07 -17.53
CA ALA A 223 -10.04 -19.23 -17.71
C ALA A 223 -10.37 -19.84 -16.34
N TYR A 224 -11.62 -20.23 -16.17
CA TYR A 224 -12.18 -20.81 -14.95
C TYR A 224 -12.88 -22.10 -15.29
N TYR A 225 -12.45 -23.19 -14.67
CA TYR A 225 -12.95 -24.53 -14.92
C TYR A 225 -13.45 -25.19 -13.65
N ASN A 226 -14.70 -25.63 -13.64
CA ASN A 226 -15.33 -26.33 -12.53
C ASN A 226 -15.52 -27.82 -12.92
N LEU A 227 -14.88 -28.70 -12.17
CA LEU A 227 -14.96 -30.13 -12.38
C LEU A 227 -15.87 -30.78 -11.33
N HIS A 228 -17.01 -31.34 -11.76
CA HIS A 228 -17.96 -32.10 -10.95
C HIS A 228 -18.41 -31.42 -9.65
N ASN A 229 -18.47 -30.09 -9.62
CA ASN A 229 -18.81 -29.26 -8.44
C ASN A 229 -17.86 -29.45 -7.22
N ASP A 230 -16.83 -30.27 -7.32
CA ASP A 230 -15.89 -30.56 -6.23
C ASP A 230 -14.59 -29.78 -6.38
N TYR A 231 -14.16 -29.55 -7.59
CA TYR A 231 -12.90 -28.89 -7.89
C TYR A 231 -13.13 -27.66 -8.77
N SER A 232 -12.47 -26.59 -8.43
CA SER A 232 -12.40 -25.40 -9.27
C SER A 232 -10.94 -25.04 -9.56
N PHE A 233 -10.67 -24.71 -10.80
CA PHE A 233 -9.37 -24.28 -11.28
C PHE A 233 -9.51 -22.93 -11.98
N SER A 234 -8.57 -22.04 -11.75
CA SER A 234 -8.48 -20.81 -12.52
C SER A 234 -7.05 -20.49 -12.87
N VAL A 235 -6.89 -19.91 -14.06
CA VAL A 235 -5.67 -19.27 -14.51
C VAL A 235 -6.03 -17.88 -15.00
N GLU A 236 -5.31 -16.86 -14.50
CA GLU A 236 -5.52 -15.48 -14.91
C GLU A 236 -4.16 -14.83 -15.18
N GLY A 237 -4.02 -14.17 -16.33
CA GLY A 237 -2.89 -13.33 -16.67
C GLY A 237 -3.31 -11.87 -16.65
N TYR A 238 -2.42 -10.99 -16.21
CA TYR A 238 -2.67 -9.55 -16.19
C TYR A 238 -1.43 -8.76 -16.62
N TYR A 239 -1.70 -7.57 -17.17
CA TYR A 239 -0.70 -6.56 -17.46
C TYR A 239 -1.22 -5.19 -17.02
N LYS A 240 -0.47 -4.49 -16.16
CA LYS A 240 -0.78 -3.17 -15.64
C LYS A 240 0.37 -2.23 -15.93
N TRP A 241 0.07 -1.09 -16.53
CA TRP A 241 1.03 0.01 -16.67
C TRP A 241 0.55 1.23 -15.91
N MET A 242 1.50 1.98 -15.37
CA MET A 242 1.25 3.10 -14.47
C MET A 242 2.08 4.31 -14.90
N ASN A 243 1.47 5.47 -14.87
CA ASN A 243 2.13 6.75 -15.12
C ASN A 243 2.05 7.61 -13.87
N HIS A 244 3.06 8.44 -13.65
CA HIS A 244 3.17 9.35 -12.50
C HIS A 244 3.20 8.62 -11.13
N ILE A 245 3.79 7.42 -11.07
CA ILE A 245 4.11 6.82 -9.77
C ILE A 245 5.13 7.70 -9.04
N LEU A 246 5.07 7.72 -7.70
CA LEU A 246 5.97 8.51 -6.88
C LEU A 246 6.99 7.63 -6.18
N ASP A 247 8.20 8.15 -6.04
CA ASP A 247 9.25 7.59 -5.17
C ASP A 247 10.17 8.72 -4.70
N TYR A 248 10.95 8.50 -3.63
CA TYR A 248 11.98 9.43 -3.21
C TYR A 248 13.13 9.43 -4.21
N LYS A 249 13.62 10.63 -4.58
CA LYS A 249 14.85 10.80 -5.34
C LYS A 249 16.03 10.17 -4.59
N ASP A 250 17.08 9.81 -5.31
CA ASP A 250 18.28 9.26 -4.69
C ASP A 250 18.87 10.27 -3.69
N GLY A 251 19.23 9.79 -2.50
CA GLY A 251 19.72 10.61 -1.38
C GLY A 251 18.63 11.29 -0.54
N TYR A 252 17.35 11.19 -0.91
CA TYR A 252 16.22 11.74 -0.11
C TYR A 252 15.40 10.66 0.56
N ASN A 253 14.80 11.04 1.68
CA ASN A 253 13.93 10.19 2.47
C ASN A 253 12.83 11.02 3.16
N PHE A 254 12.01 10.36 4.00
CA PHE A 254 10.93 11.00 4.74
C PHE A 254 11.41 11.94 5.88
N LEU A 255 12.70 11.91 6.22
CA LEU A 255 13.22 12.75 7.31
C LEU A 255 13.19 14.24 6.90
N PRO A 256 12.99 15.13 7.89
CA PRO A 256 12.97 16.56 7.65
C PRO A 256 14.28 17.05 7.03
N SER A 257 14.16 17.93 6.06
CA SER A 257 15.29 18.62 5.44
C SER A 257 14.89 20.07 5.11
N PHE A 258 15.84 20.87 4.64
CA PHE A 258 15.57 22.24 4.16
C PHE A 258 14.80 22.25 2.84
N ILE A 259 14.63 21.09 2.20
CA ILE A 259 13.92 20.91 0.94
C ILE A 259 12.48 20.48 1.26
N GLY A 260 11.49 21.13 0.65
CA GLY A 260 10.08 20.79 0.82
C GLY A 260 9.78 19.37 0.32
N TRP A 261 8.79 18.73 0.91
CA TRP A 261 8.44 17.33 0.62
C TRP A 261 8.14 17.04 -0.85
N GLU A 262 7.56 17.99 -1.59
CA GLU A 262 7.29 17.85 -3.03
C GLU A 262 8.58 17.71 -3.86
N ASP A 263 9.65 18.40 -3.47
CA ASP A 263 10.91 18.44 -4.22
C ASP A 263 11.80 17.24 -3.93
N LYS A 264 11.52 16.49 -2.85
CA LYS A 264 12.16 15.20 -2.52
C LYS A 264 11.66 14.06 -3.39
N LEU A 265 10.54 14.22 -4.09
CA LEU A 265 9.87 13.17 -4.84
C LEU A 265 10.11 13.30 -6.33
N ALA A 266 10.25 12.16 -6.98
CA ALA A 266 10.28 12.01 -8.43
C ALA A 266 9.00 11.35 -8.93
N GLN A 267 8.61 11.67 -10.17
CA GLN A 267 7.51 11.03 -10.88
C GLN A 267 8.03 10.14 -11.99
N GLY A 268 7.53 8.91 -12.05
CA GLY A 268 7.99 7.93 -13.01
C GLY A 268 6.87 7.07 -13.59
N LYS A 269 7.30 6.00 -14.24
CA LYS A 269 6.46 4.96 -14.83
C LYS A 269 6.64 3.64 -14.10
N GLY A 270 5.60 2.82 -14.09
CA GLY A 270 5.65 1.48 -13.51
C GLY A 270 4.93 0.46 -14.37
N TRP A 271 5.35 -0.77 -14.27
CA TRP A 271 4.73 -1.93 -14.91
C TRP A 271 4.58 -3.04 -13.87
N SER A 272 3.44 -3.74 -13.92
CA SER A 272 3.24 -4.96 -13.14
C SER A 272 2.50 -5.96 -14.02
N TYR A 273 3.02 -7.17 -14.14
CA TYR A 273 2.41 -8.22 -14.95
C TYR A 273 2.70 -9.58 -14.33
N GLY A 274 1.83 -10.52 -14.61
CA GLY A 274 1.98 -11.84 -14.01
C GLY A 274 0.88 -12.81 -14.41
N VAL A 275 1.00 -14.00 -13.82
CA VAL A 275 0.01 -15.08 -13.95
C VAL A 275 -0.32 -15.60 -12.56
N GLU A 276 -1.61 -15.81 -12.32
CA GLU A 276 -2.14 -16.41 -11.10
C GLU A 276 -2.85 -17.71 -11.40
N LEU A 277 -2.56 -18.74 -10.60
CA LEU A 277 -3.18 -20.06 -10.68
C LEU A 277 -3.85 -20.36 -9.34
N ILE A 278 -5.10 -20.80 -9.37
CA ILE A 278 -5.82 -21.27 -8.19
C ILE A 278 -6.40 -22.65 -8.49
N ALA A 279 -6.16 -23.60 -7.59
CA ALA A 279 -6.82 -24.89 -7.55
C ALA A 279 -7.51 -25.04 -6.21
N ARG A 280 -8.82 -25.34 -6.20
CA ARG A 280 -9.62 -25.47 -5.00
C ARG A 280 -10.40 -26.78 -5.02
N LYS A 281 -10.49 -27.42 -3.85
CA LYS A 281 -11.39 -28.53 -3.57
C LYS A 281 -12.35 -28.13 -2.45
N GLU A 282 -13.65 -28.15 -2.73
CA GLU A 282 -14.68 -27.58 -1.84
C GLU A 282 -15.40 -28.64 -1.00
N THR A 283 -15.44 -29.89 -1.45
CA THR A 283 -16.23 -30.95 -0.82
C THR A 283 -15.38 -32.15 -0.40
N GLY A 284 -15.96 -33.00 0.48
CA GLY A 284 -15.34 -34.22 0.96
C GLY A 284 -14.61 -34.07 2.30
N ARG A 285 -13.86 -35.12 2.67
CA ARG A 285 -13.11 -35.15 3.94
C ARG A 285 -11.89 -34.21 3.93
N VAL A 286 -11.29 -34.04 2.78
CA VAL A 286 -10.18 -33.10 2.58
C VAL A 286 -10.66 -31.98 1.66
N THR A 287 -10.62 -30.77 2.16
CA THR A 287 -10.96 -29.53 1.43
C THR A 287 -9.82 -28.54 1.54
N GLY A 288 -9.75 -27.57 0.64
CA GLY A 288 -8.71 -26.56 0.68
C GLY A 288 -8.42 -25.95 -0.68
N TRP A 289 -7.34 -25.17 -0.75
CA TRP A 289 -6.94 -24.53 -1.98
C TRP A 289 -5.42 -24.34 -2.05
N LEU A 290 -4.94 -24.27 -3.28
CA LEU A 290 -3.58 -23.91 -3.64
C LEU A 290 -3.65 -22.70 -4.55
N GLY A 291 -2.95 -21.63 -4.20
CA GLY A 291 -2.82 -20.43 -5.01
C GLY A 291 -1.34 -20.17 -5.30
N TYR A 292 -1.01 -20.02 -6.58
CA TYR A 292 0.34 -19.68 -7.04
C TYR A 292 0.29 -18.41 -7.88
N GLY A 293 1.15 -17.44 -7.56
CA GLY A 293 1.36 -16.21 -8.31
C GLY A 293 2.80 -16.10 -8.79
N LEU A 294 2.94 -15.80 -10.05
CA LEU A 294 4.21 -15.43 -10.69
C LEU A 294 4.07 -14.01 -11.20
N MET A 295 4.87 -13.06 -10.68
CA MET A 295 4.73 -11.65 -11.02
C MET A 295 6.06 -10.95 -11.23
N TRP A 296 6.01 -9.88 -12.03
CA TRP A 296 7.07 -8.90 -12.22
C TRP A 296 6.51 -7.52 -11.91
N ALA A 297 7.30 -6.72 -11.24
CA ALA A 297 6.97 -5.32 -10.96
C ALA A 297 8.22 -4.46 -11.15
N ASP A 298 8.15 -3.52 -12.08
CA ASP A 298 9.27 -2.66 -12.45
C ASP A 298 8.88 -1.19 -12.39
N ARG A 299 9.88 -0.33 -12.21
CA ARG A 299 9.75 1.12 -12.15
C ARG A 299 10.83 1.80 -12.97
N GLN A 300 10.56 3.01 -13.42
CA GLN A 300 11.53 3.86 -14.12
C GLN A 300 11.23 5.34 -13.83
N PHE A 301 12.23 6.08 -13.44
CA PHE A 301 12.18 7.52 -13.18
C PHE A 301 13.37 8.18 -13.87
N ALA A 302 13.21 9.39 -14.35
CA ALA A 302 14.32 10.13 -14.94
C ALA A 302 15.41 10.53 -13.92
N GLU A 303 15.01 10.74 -12.66
CA GLU A 303 15.84 11.28 -11.58
C GLU A 303 16.30 10.22 -10.56
N ILE A 304 16.03 8.94 -10.83
CA ILE A 304 16.37 7.81 -9.96
C ILE A 304 17.06 6.74 -10.81
N ASN A 305 18.12 6.14 -10.28
CA ASN A 305 18.82 5.03 -10.90
C ASN A 305 19.36 5.36 -12.32
N ASP A 306 19.85 6.58 -12.53
CA ASP A 306 20.33 7.10 -13.83
C ASP A 306 19.29 6.99 -14.96
N GLY A 307 18.00 7.07 -14.64
CA GLY A 307 16.94 6.90 -15.62
C GLY A 307 16.70 5.46 -16.08
N LYS A 308 17.43 4.48 -15.55
CA LYS A 308 17.29 3.07 -15.91
C LYS A 308 16.10 2.42 -15.20
N ARG A 309 15.51 1.42 -15.85
CA ARG A 309 14.46 0.59 -15.27
C ARG A 309 15.01 -0.30 -14.16
N PHE A 310 14.31 -0.42 -13.05
CA PHE A 310 14.69 -1.24 -11.90
C PHE A 310 13.46 -1.94 -11.30
N PRO A 311 13.64 -3.08 -10.62
CA PRO A 311 12.54 -3.78 -9.98
C PRO A 311 11.97 -3.00 -8.80
N ALA A 312 10.66 -3.08 -8.60
CA ALA A 312 10.00 -2.49 -7.43
C ALA A 312 10.38 -3.22 -6.13
N LYS A 313 10.29 -2.53 -5.00
CA LYS A 313 10.53 -3.11 -3.66
C LYS A 313 9.76 -4.41 -3.42
N PHE A 314 8.51 -4.48 -3.86
CA PHE A 314 7.61 -5.61 -3.70
C PHE A 314 7.55 -6.53 -4.94
N ASP A 315 8.63 -6.62 -5.72
CA ASP A 315 8.77 -7.63 -6.77
C ASP A 315 8.98 -9.03 -6.15
N ASN A 316 7.92 -9.55 -5.51
CA ASN A 316 7.90 -10.90 -4.96
C ASN A 316 7.60 -11.90 -6.07
N ARG A 317 8.62 -12.33 -6.79
CA ARG A 317 8.53 -13.10 -8.05
C ARG A 317 7.62 -14.32 -7.95
N HIS A 318 7.73 -15.09 -6.87
CA HIS A 318 6.93 -16.27 -6.62
C HIS A 318 6.20 -16.15 -5.28
N LYS A 319 4.90 -16.40 -5.30
CA LYS A 319 4.07 -16.48 -4.11
C LYS A 319 3.23 -17.76 -4.18
N LEU A 320 3.33 -18.60 -3.16
CA LEU A 320 2.57 -19.83 -3.06
C LEU A 320 1.85 -19.87 -1.71
N ASN A 321 0.55 -20.14 -1.75
CA ASN A 321 -0.26 -20.34 -0.57
C ASN A 321 -0.98 -21.68 -0.69
N VAL A 322 -0.94 -22.48 0.35
CA VAL A 322 -1.64 -23.75 0.45
C VAL A 322 -2.45 -23.73 1.73
N VAL A 323 -3.73 -24.01 1.62
CA VAL A 323 -4.63 -24.18 2.77
C VAL A 323 -5.30 -25.53 2.63
N ALA A 324 -5.26 -26.33 3.69
CA ALA A 324 -5.89 -27.64 3.73
C ALA A 324 -6.65 -27.82 5.04
N ASN A 325 -7.85 -28.39 4.96
CA ASN A 325 -8.66 -28.81 6.08
C ASN A 325 -8.95 -30.30 5.91
N TRP A 326 -8.67 -31.10 6.93
CA TRP A 326 -8.90 -32.53 6.92
C TRP A 326 -9.82 -32.95 8.06
N LYS A 327 -11.05 -33.33 7.72
CA LYS A 327 -12.03 -33.91 8.65
C LYS A 327 -11.64 -35.33 8.96
N LEU A 328 -10.97 -35.54 10.10
CA LEU A 328 -10.62 -36.88 10.61
C LEU A 328 -11.86 -37.63 11.03
N SER A 329 -12.81 -36.91 11.63
CA SER A 329 -14.12 -37.44 12.05
C SER A 329 -15.14 -36.30 12.10
N ASP A 330 -16.40 -36.59 12.40
CA ASP A 330 -17.43 -35.54 12.61
C ASP A 330 -17.14 -34.61 13.80
N LYS A 331 -16.18 -35.01 14.64
CA LYS A 331 -15.81 -34.26 15.86
C LYS A 331 -14.44 -33.59 15.76
N VAL A 332 -13.59 -33.98 14.82
CA VAL A 332 -12.19 -33.53 14.76
C VAL A 332 -11.82 -33.20 13.34
N GLU A 333 -11.31 -31.99 13.17
CA GLU A 333 -10.79 -31.47 11.90
C GLU A 333 -9.38 -30.90 12.13
N LEU A 334 -8.44 -31.30 11.30
CA LEU A 334 -7.11 -30.70 11.21
C LEU A 334 -7.13 -29.58 10.17
N THR A 335 -6.45 -28.48 10.47
CA THR A 335 -6.29 -27.36 9.56
C THR A 335 -4.81 -27.05 9.39
N GLY A 336 -4.40 -26.71 8.18
CA GLY A 336 -3.03 -26.31 7.89
C GLY A 336 -3.01 -25.19 6.86
N SER A 337 -2.11 -24.24 7.05
CA SER A 337 -1.82 -23.23 6.03
C SER A 337 -0.32 -23.05 5.87
N TRP A 338 0.14 -23.08 4.63
CA TRP A 338 1.52 -22.81 4.30
C TRP A 338 1.63 -21.68 3.28
N THR A 339 2.49 -20.73 3.59
CA THR A 339 2.77 -19.58 2.73
C THR A 339 4.24 -19.57 2.40
N PHE A 340 4.55 -19.40 1.14
CA PHE A 340 5.89 -19.11 0.63
C PHE A 340 5.85 -17.86 -0.24
N MET A 341 6.86 -16.99 -0.09
CA MET A 341 7.01 -15.80 -0.91
C MET A 341 8.50 -15.49 -1.08
N THR A 342 8.94 -15.23 -2.32
CA THR A 342 10.28 -14.69 -2.55
C THR A 342 10.41 -13.33 -1.86
N GLY A 343 11.58 -13.06 -1.27
CA GLY A 343 11.82 -11.87 -0.49
C GLY A 343 11.60 -10.56 -1.25
N ASN A 344 11.32 -9.51 -0.50
CA ASN A 344 11.28 -8.14 -1.01
C ASN A 344 12.66 -7.72 -1.54
N ARG A 345 12.67 -6.68 -2.36
CA ARG A 345 13.91 -6.04 -2.79
C ARG A 345 14.21 -4.82 -1.93
N LEU A 346 15.48 -4.55 -1.74
CA LEU A 346 15.99 -3.34 -1.11
C LEU A 346 17.25 -2.84 -1.85
N THR A 347 17.57 -1.59 -1.62
CA THR A 347 18.84 -1.00 -2.07
C THR A 347 19.88 -1.28 -1.00
N ALA A 348 20.89 -2.07 -1.33
CA ALA A 348 22.00 -2.39 -0.45
C ALA A 348 23.29 -1.82 -1.00
N SER A 349 24.04 -1.16 -0.14
CA SER A 349 25.43 -0.76 -0.42
C SER A 349 26.31 -2.00 -0.34
N PHE A 350 27.13 -2.22 -1.36
CA PHE A 350 28.13 -3.29 -1.38
C PHE A 350 29.53 -2.76 -1.12
N GLU A 351 29.72 -1.44 -1.22
CA GLU A 351 31.01 -0.78 -1.04
C GLU A 351 30.82 0.51 -0.27
N ASN A 352 31.72 0.74 0.70
CA ASN A 352 31.81 1.99 1.45
C ASN A 352 33.16 2.61 1.14
N TYR A 353 33.18 3.85 0.69
CA TYR A 353 34.37 4.64 0.47
C TYR A 353 34.50 5.64 1.61
N GLU A 354 35.72 5.76 2.18
CA GLU A 354 35.99 6.87 3.09
C GLU A 354 35.95 8.20 2.31
N ASP A 355 35.24 9.17 2.85
CA ASP A 355 35.21 10.52 2.29
C ASP A 355 36.58 11.20 2.55
N LEU A 356 37.50 11.05 1.61
CA LEU A 356 38.79 11.71 1.64
C LEU A 356 38.70 13.23 1.40
N GLY A 357 37.54 13.76 1.06
CA GLY A 357 37.29 15.19 0.79
C GLY A 357 37.46 16.09 2.02
N GLN A 358 37.35 15.52 3.23
CA GLN A 358 37.53 16.28 4.47
C GLN A 358 39.00 16.52 4.86
N ALA A 359 39.95 15.79 4.26
CA ALA A 359 41.37 15.91 4.59
C ALA A 359 42.06 17.14 3.96
N HIS A 360 41.42 17.90 3.12
CA HIS A 360 42.05 18.92 2.27
C HIS A 360 41.39 20.29 2.21
N PHE A 361 40.53 20.66 3.14
CA PHE A 361 40.09 22.06 3.23
C PHE A 361 41.16 22.88 3.96
N PRO A 362 41.73 23.94 3.31
CA PRO A 362 42.60 24.88 4.02
C PRO A 362 41.93 25.46 5.23
N SER A 363 42.69 25.68 6.29
CA SER A 363 42.23 26.20 7.59
C SER A 363 41.50 27.56 7.55
N ASP A 364 41.47 28.21 6.40
CA ASP A 364 40.94 29.55 6.16
C ASP A 364 39.48 29.56 5.68
N VAL A 365 38.90 28.37 5.45
CA VAL A 365 37.45 28.23 5.12
C VAL A 365 36.70 28.08 6.45
N ALA A 366 35.61 28.87 6.60
CA ALA A 366 34.78 28.86 7.78
C ALA A 366 34.48 27.42 8.28
N PRO A 367 34.54 27.17 9.60
CA PRO A 367 34.41 25.84 10.15
C PRO A 367 33.14 25.17 9.65
N ILE A 368 33.30 24.01 9.01
CA ILE A 368 32.17 23.17 8.57
C ILE A 368 31.31 22.90 9.81
N PRO A 369 30.00 23.17 9.75
CA PRO A 369 29.12 22.90 10.88
C PRO A 369 29.28 21.45 11.38
N PRO A 370 29.29 21.21 12.70
CA PRO A 370 29.57 19.88 13.29
C PRO A 370 28.66 18.75 12.79
N PHE A 371 27.50 19.07 12.20
CA PHE A 371 26.60 18.10 11.62
C PHE A 371 27.01 17.60 10.20
N MET A 372 27.98 18.27 9.55
CA MET A 372 28.60 17.78 8.30
C MET A 372 29.85 16.95 8.57
N ASN A 373 30.30 16.88 9.80
CA ASN A 373 31.53 16.20 10.24
C ASN A 373 31.23 14.80 10.80
N THR A 374 30.23 14.09 10.25
CA THR A 374 30.12 12.67 10.52
C THR A 374 31.14 11.94 9.64
N PRO A 375 32.02 11.10 10.22
CA PRO A 375 32.83 10.15 9.47
C PRO A 375 31.84 9.10 8.91
N GLY A 376 31.19 9.44 7.84
CA GLY A 376 30.30 8.58 7.11
C GLY A 376 30.96 8.25 5.80
N GLY A 377 31.35 6.99 5.61
CA GLY A 377 31.78 6.54 4.31
C GLY A 377 30.69 6.81 3.27
N LEU A 378 31.11 7.15 2.05
CA LEU A 378 30.19 7.24 0.92
C LEU A 378 29.75 5.82 0.58
N GLU A 379 28.45 5.56 0.72
CA GLU A 379 27.86 4.29 0.33
C GLU A 379 27.66 4.26 -1.19
N TYR A 380 28.21 3.25 -1.84
CA TYR A 380 28.03 3.04 -3.28
C TYR A 380 26.95 2.00 -3.56
N PHE A 381 26.01 2.37 -4.40
CA PHE A 381 24.96 1.51 -4.89
C PHE A 381 25.08 1.33 -6.41
N THR A 382 25.09 0.10 -6.89
CA THR A 382 25.13 -0.19 -8.32
C THR A 382 23.81 0.13 -9.01
N GLU A 383 22.70 -0.20 -8.34
CA GLU A 383 21.34 -0.01 -8.86
C GLU A 383 20.34 0.11 -7.70
N ARG A 384 19.20 0.73 -7.95
CA ARG A 384 18.08 0.79 -7.03
C ARG A 384 17.45 -0.60 -6.87
N ASN A 385 17.13 -1.02 -5.62
CA ASN A 385 16.55 -2.32 -5.30
C ASN A 385 17.37 -3.52 -5.84
N ASN A 386 18.70 -3.41 -5.79
CA ASN A 386 19.66 -4.36 -6.31
C ASN A 386 19.71 -5.69 -5.55
N PHE A 387 19.32 -5.70 -4.27
CA PHE A 387 19.39 -6.87 -3.39
C PHE A 387 18.01 -7.45 -3.13
N ARG A 388 17.90 -8.79 -3.17
CA ARG A 388 16.68 -9.51 -2.79
C ARG A 388 16.87 -10.15 -1.42
N LEU A 389 15.97 -9.84 -0.49
CA LEU A 389 15.93 -10.49 0.83
C LEU A 389 15.67 -12.00 0.71
N PRO A 390 16.06 -12.80 1.70
CA PRO A 390 15.68 -14.20 1.78
C PRO A 390 14.19 -14.43 1.62
N ALA A 391 13.81 -15.58 1.10
CA ALA A 391 12.42 -15.96 0.95
C ALA A 391 11.75 -16.08 2.33
N TYR A 392 10.51 -15.66 2.39
CA TYR A 392 9.65 -15.84 3.56
C TYR A 392 8.81 -17.09 3.37
N HIS A 393 8.78 -17.95 4.39
CA HIS A 393 7.84 -19.07 4.45
C HIS A 393 7.35 -19.30 5.88
N ARG A 394 6.14 -19.83 6.00
CA ARG A 394 5.49 -20.07 7.28
C ARG A 394 4.48 -21.20 7.17
N LEU A 395 4.49 -22.09 8.14
CA LEU A 395 3.50 -23.15 8.31
C LEU A 395 2.73 -22.92 9.61
N ASP A 396 1.41 -22.82 9.51
CA ASP A 396 0.49 -22.77 10.63
C ASP A 396 -0.33 -24.06 10.66
N LEU A 397 -0.48 -24.69 11.82
CA LEU A 397 -1.28 -25.88 12.01
C LEU A 397 -2.32 -25.67 13.10
N GLY A 398 -3.49 -26.27 12.94
CA GLY A 398 -4.58 -26.16 13.90
C GLY A 398 -5.41 -27.43 13.99
N ILE A 399 -6.12 -27.56 15.08
CA ILE A 399 -7.11 -28.62 15.32
C ILE A 399 -8.42 -27.97 15.81
N ASN A 400 -9.52 -28.32 15.18
CA ASN A 400 -10.88 -27.99 15.59
C ASN A 400 -11.53 -29.23 16.21
N ILE A 401 -12.06 -29.08 17.42
CA ILE A 401 -12.82 -30.11 18.11
C ILE A 401 -14.27 -29.66 18.26
N TYR A 402 -15.17 -30.35 17.59
CA TYR A 402 -16.60 -30.05 17.56
C TYR A 402 -17.32 -30.81 18.68
N ARG A 403 -18.07 -30.11 19.53
CA ARG A 403 -18.87 -30.68 20.62
C ARG A 403 -20.32 -30.26 20.48
N PRO A 404 -21.24 -31.16 20.09
CA PRO A 404 -22.66 -30.87 20.12
C PRO A 404 -23.13 -30.68 21.56
N LYS A 405 -23.86 -29.60 21.82
CA LYS A 405 -24.46 -29.27 23.13
C LYS A 405 -25.90 -29.72 23.18
N LYS A 406 -26.41 -30.01 24.40
CA LYS A 406 -27.79 -30.51 24.64
C LYS A 406 -28.92 -29.64 24.10
N ASN A 407 -28.66 -28.34 23.84
CA ASN A 407 -29.60 -27.35 23.30
C ASN A 407 -29.52 -27.18 21.78
N GLY A 408 -28.96 -28.15 21.04
CA GLY A 408 -28.80 -28.12 19.60
C GLY A 408 -27.66 -27.17 19.09
N ARG A 409 -26.96 -26.50 19.99
CA ARG A 409 -25.82 -25.64 19.62
C ARG A 409 -24.55 -26.47 19.45
N MET A 410 -23.69 -26.04 18.54
CA MET A 410 -22.35 -26.61 18.36
C MET A 410 -21.31 -25.79 19.13
N GLY A 411 -20.57 -26.41 20.00
CA GLY A 411 -19.37 -25.83 20.62
C GLY A 411 -18.14 -26.20 19.80
N ILE A 412 -17.24 -25.28 19.57
CA ILE A 412 -16.00 -25.50 18.83
C ILE A 412 -14.84 -25.09 19.74
N TRP A 413 -13.89 -25.99 19.92
CA TRP A 413 -12.58 -25.72 20.51
C TRP A 413 -11.57 -25.66 19.39
N ASN A 414 -10.86 -24.53 19.27
CA ASN A 414 -9.78 -24.37 18.32
C ASN A 414 -8.45 -24.26 19.08
N VAL A 415 -7.48 -25.06 18.69
CA VAL A 415 -6.08 -24.95 19.14
C VAL A 415 -5.22 -24.83 17.90
N SER A 416 -4.41 -23.79 17.82
CA SER A 416 -3.55 -23.55 16.67
C SER A 416 -2.15 -23.17 17.10
N ILE A 417 -1.18 -23.59 16.30
CA ILE A 417 0.24 -23.25 16.42
C ILE A 417 0.60 -22.39 15.20
N TYR A 418 1.08 -21.21 15.47
CA TYR A 418 1.55 -20.26 14.48
C TYR A 418 3.05 -20.44 14.27
N ASN A 419 3.50 -20.54 13.02
CA ASN A 419 4.89 -20.72 12.64
C ASN A 419 5.54 -21.95 13.32
N VAL A 420 5.18 -23.14 12.82
CA VAL A 420 5.54 -24.43 13.45
C VAL A 420 7.04 -24.74 13.43
N TYR A 421 7.84 -24.08 12.57
CA TYR A 421 9.30 -24.26 12.44
C TYR A 421 10.08 -22.95 12.44
#